data_f533f6be23a87b4d18f29217f3d5fb00
#
_entry.id   f533f6be23a87b4d18f29217f3d5fb00
#
_cell.length_a   1.000
_cell.length_b   1.000
_cell.length_c   1.000
_cell.angle_alpha   90.00
_cell.angle_beta   90.00
_cell.angle_gamma   90.00
#
_symmetry.space_group_name_H-M   'P 1'
#
loop_
_entity.id
_entity.type
_entity.pdbx_description
1 polymer ?
#
loop_
_entity_poly.entity_id
_entity_poly.type
_entity_poly.pdbx_seq_one_letter_code
_entity_poly.pdbx_strand_id
1 'polypeptide(L)'
;AFHSLPLLKPFDNSFHAKMSMTAKALCKEVQGAVLGYFQSDEISIIARDDLTNTTQPWVGKRLSKLLSLSAATATAAFNQPGVFGPCQFDSRVFILPDLNEVTNYLIWRQQDATRNSISMAARAVFSHKALHGKNTSDMLDMLRDAGQPWEEILPHYRRGTVCYPATVDKYVEKTGQMCARREWQYDLEPPVFTQDRGYIAELYQLPETTKEKTDK
;
A
#
# COMPACT_ATOMS: atom_id res chain seq x y z
N ALA A 1 -11.97 14.19 1.60
CA ALA A 1 -13.11 13.28 1.82
C ALA A 1 -13.02 12.54 3.16
N PHE A 2 -11.82 12.19 3.62
CA PHE A 2 -11.63 11.39 4.86
C PHE A 2 -11.65 12.19 6.17
N HIS A 3 -11.53 13.52 6.13
CA HIS A 3 -11.51 14.38 7.32
C HIS A 3 -12.82 14.39 8.13
N SER A 4 -13.93 13.98 7.53
CA SER A 4 -15.24 13.90 8.19
C SER A 4 -15.54 12.54 8.81
N LEU A 5 -14.68 11.55 8.63
CA LEU A 5 -14.86 10.21 9.22
C LEU A 5 -14.56 10.21 10.73
N PRO A 6 -15.37 9.53 11.54
CA PRO A 6 -15.16 9.41 12.98
C PRO A 6 -14.06 8.36 13.28
N LEU A 7 -12.83 8.66 12.87
CA LEU A 7 -11.70 7.75 13.04
C LEU A 7 -11.13 7.83 14.46
N LEU A 8 -10.73 6.68 15.00
CA LEU A 8 -9.93 6.61 16.23
C LEU A 8 -8.56 7.23 16.00
N LYS A 9 -8.06 7.92 17.02
CA LYS A 9 -6.74 8.58 16.98
C LYS A 9 -5.76 7.85 17.91
N PRO A 10 -4.46 7.80 17.55
CA PRO A 10 -3.88 8.33 16.30
C PRO A 10 -4.16 7.47 15.07
N PHE A 11 -4.51 6.18 15.24
CA PHE A 11 -4.70 5.23 14.13
C PHE A 11 -5.96 4.40 14.37
N ASP A 12 -6.64 4.06 13.26
CA ASP A 12 -7.88 3.30 13.28
C ASP A 12 -7.72 1.98 12.51
N ASN A 13 -7.85 0.87 13.23
CA ASN A 13 -7.70 -0.48 12.67
C ASN A 13 -8.76 -0.79 11.59
N SER A 14 -10.00 -0.32 11.78
CA SER A 14 -11.08 -0.56 10.81
C SER A 14 -10.83 0.21 9.51
N PHE A 15 -10.30 1.43 9.63
CA PHE A 15 -9.90 2.23 8.48
C PHE A 15 -8.72 1.58 7.74
N HIS A 16 -7.68 1.14 8.47
CA HIS A 16 -6.56 0.42 7.87
C HIS A 16 -7.02 -0.86 7.15
N ALA A 17 -7.93 -1.64 7.75
CA ALA A 17 -8.48 -2.84 7.12
C ALA A 17 -9.24 -2.49 5.81
N LYS A 18 -10.02 -1.41 5.80
CA LYS A 18 -10.71 -0.94 4.58
C LYS A 18 -9.72 -0.49 3.50
N MET A 19 -8.68 0.24 3.87
CA MET A 19 -7.62 0.64 2.94
C MET A 19 -6.86 -0.57 2.39
N SER A 20 -6.61 -1.59 3.22
CA SER A 20 -6.00 -2.87 2.80
C SER A 20 -6.85 -3.55 1.72
N MET A 21 -8.17 -3.68 1.96
CA MET A 21 -9.10 -4.27 1.00
C MET A 21 -9.14 -3.47 -0.31
N THR A 22 -9.12 -2.14 -0.21
CA THR A 22 -9.12 -1.24 -1.37
C THR A 22 -7.84 -1.36 -2.19
N ALA A 23 -6.68 -1.38 -1.54
CA ALA A 23 -5.40 -1.60 -2.20
C ALA A 23 -5.35 -2.97 -2.90
N LYS A 24 -5.83 -4.02 -2.25
CA LYS A 24 -5.91 -5.37 -2.85
C LYS A 24 -6.86 -5.41 -4.05
N ALA A 25 -7.98 -4.71 -4.00
CA ALA A 25 -8.90 -4.61 -5.13
C ALA A 25 -8.25 -3.91 -6.33
N LEU A 26 -7.54 -2.80 -6.09
CA LEU A 26 -6.77 -2.12 -7.13
C LEU A 26 -5.67 -3.01 -7.72
N CYS A 27 -4.89 -3.70 -6.88
CA CYS A 27 -3.86 -4.64 -7.33
C CYS A 27 -4.43 -5.77 -8.21
N LYS A 28 -5.65 -6.21 -7.96
CA LYS A 28 -6.33 -7.24 -8.77
C LYS A 28 -6.87 -6.68 -10.09
N GLU A 29 -7.36 -5.45 -10.08
CA GLU A 29 -7.98 -4.80 -11.25
C GLU A 29 -6.93 -4.29 -12.23
N VAL A 30 -5.84 -3.71 -11.72
CA VAL A 30 -4.79 -3.12 -12.57
C VAL A 30 -3.96 -4.21 -13.21
N GLN A 31 -4.18 -4.43 -14.50
CA GLN A 31 -3.39 -5.38 -15.28
C GLN A 31 -1.90 -5.00 -15.26
N GLY A 32 -1.04 -5.98 -14.99
CA GLY A 32 0.39 -5.74 -14.86
C GLY A 32 0.82 -5.21 -13.49
N ALA A 33 -0.10 -5.08 -12.52
CA ALA A 33 0.28 -4.73 -11.15
C ALA A 33 1.29 -5.73 -10.58
N VAL A 34 2.39 -5.22 -10.04
CA VAL A 34 3.48 -6.00 -9.43
C VAL A 34 3.55 -5.81 -7.94
N LEU A 35 3.22 -4.61 -7.45
CA LEU A 35 3.07 -4.33 -6.03
C LEU A 35 2.13 -3.14 -5.80
N GLY A 36 1.52 -3.10 -4.63
CA GLY A 36 0.82 -1.95 -4.07
C GLY A 36 1.51 -1.49 -2.79
N TYR A 37 1.49 -0.20 -2.54
CA TYR A 37 1.92 0.39 -1.27
C TYR A 37 0.85 1.35 -0.81
N PHE A 38 0.47 1.29 0.46
CA PHE A 38 -0.49 2.25 1.01
C PHE A 38 -0.14 2.67 2.43
N GLN A 39 -0.51 3.89 2.73
CA GLN A 39 -0.42 4.46 4.06
C GLN A 39 -1.54 5.49 4.24
N SER A 40 -2.14 5.55 5.45
CA SER A 40 -3.28 6.42 5.71
C SER A 40 -4.35 6.27 4.60
N ASP A 41 -4.70 7.34 3.89
CA ASP A 41 -5.70 7.42 2.83
C ASP A 41 -5.10 7.40 1.40
N GLU A 42 -3.81 7.14 1.26
CA GLU A 42 -3.13 7.10 -0.03
C GLU A 42 -2.73 5.68 -0.42
N ILE A 43 -2.96 5.33 -1.69
CA ILE A 43 -2.58 4.04 -2.29
C ILE A 43 -1.76 4.30 -3.54
N SER A 44 -0.63 3.61 -3.66
CA SER A 44 0.22 3.58 -4.85
C SER A 44 0.21 2.18 -5.45
N ILE A 45 -0.04 2.05 -6.75
CA ILE A 45 0.05 0.78 -7.47
C ILE A 45 1.16 0.89 -8.50
N ILE A 46 2.12 0.00 -8.43
CA ILE A 46 3.17 -0.14 -9.44
C ILE A 46 2.74 -1.21 -10.44
N ALA A 47 2.63 -0.83 -11.70
CA ALA A 47 2.25 -1.72 -12.79
C ALA A 47 3.32 -1.72 -13.89
N ARG A 48 3.51 -2.88 -14.50
CA ARG A 48 4.44 -3.11 -15.61
C ARG A 48 3.69 -3.64 -16.83
N ASP A 49 4.13 -3.24 -18.00
CA ASP A 49 3.63 -3.75 -19.28
C ASP A 49 4.72 -4.44 -20.12
N ASP A 50 5.88 -4.66 -19.50
CA ASP A 50 7.05 -5.32 -20.07
C ASP A 50 7.34 -6.71 -19.47
N LEU A 51 6.36 -7.30 -18.77
CA LEU A 51 6.53 -8.59 -18.07
C LEU A 51 6.79 -9.75 -19.02
N THR A 52 6.16 -9.73 -20.19
CA THR A 52 6.33 -10.69 -21.28
C THR A 52 6.15 -10.00 -22.61
N ASN A 53 6.59 -10.62 -23.71
CA ASN A 53 6.38 -10.10 -25.08
C ASN A 53 4.88 -9.98 -25.46
N THR A 54 3.99 -10.61 -24.71
CA THR A 54 2.54 -10.60 -24.96
C THR A 54 1.77 -9.80 -23.91
N THR A 55 2.47 -9.21 -22.94
CA THR A 55 1.82 -8.39 -21.90
C THR A 55 1.13 -7.18 -22.54
N GLN A 56 -0.17 -7.08 -22.31
CA GLN A 56 -0.95 -5.92 -22.75
C GLN A 56 -0.99 -4.86 -21.65
N PRO A 57 -0.78 -3.59 -21.99
CA PRO A 57 -0.90 -2.54 -21.00
C PRO A 57 -2.35 -2.36 -20.55
N TRP A 58 -2.54 -2.12 -19.26
CA TRP A 58 -3.88 -1.90 -18.72
C TRP A 58 -4.63 -0.81 -19.49
N VAL A 59 -5.85 -1.13 -19.93
CA VAL A 59 -6.76 -0.29 -20.74
C VAL A 59 -6.10 0.42 -21.93
N GLY A 60 -5.05 -0.21 -22.50
CA GLY A 60 -4.31 0.33 -23.65
C GLY A 60 -3.59 1.65 -23.37
N LYS A 61 -3.13 1.89 -22.15
CA LYS A 61 -2.47 3.15 -21.70
C LYS A 61 -3.31 4.41 -21.92
N ARG A 62 -4.62 4.29 -22.07
CA ARG A 62 -5.49 5.48 -22.23
C ARG A 62 -5.60 6.23 -20.91
N LEU A 63 -4.96 7.40 -20.81
CA LEU A 63 -4.86 8.19 -19.58
C LEU A 63 -6.22 8.44 -18.92
N SER A 64 -7.24 8.82 -19.68
CA SER A 64 -8.59 9.04 -19.15
C SER A 64 -9.19 7.79 -18.49
N LYS A 65 -8.92 6.60 -19.07
CA LYS A 65 -9.38 5.32 -18.50
C LYS A 65 -8.55 4.91 -17.29
N LEU A 66 -7.23 5.11 -17.32
CA LEU A 66 -6.36 4.85 -16.18
C LEU A 66 -6.83 5.63 -14.95
N LEU A 67 -7.08 6.94 -15.13
CA LEU A 67 -7.55 7.82 -14.05
C LEU A 67 -8.96 7.44 -13.56
N SER A 68 -9.91 7.30 -14.48
CA SER A 68 -11.31 7.09 -14.12
C SER A 68 -11.55 5.71 -13.50
N LEU A 69 -10.96 4.64 -14.07
CA LEU A 69 -11.17 3.28 -13.58
C LEU A 69 -10.47 3.03 -12.26
N SER A 70 -9.23 3.52 -12.06
CA SER A 70 -8.54 3.38 -10.78
C SER A 70 -9.29 4.10 -9.65
N ALA A 71 -9.75 5.34 -9.89
CA ALA A 71 -10.55 6.08 -8.92
C ALA A 71 -11.89 5.39 -8.63
N ALA A 72 -12.58 4.91 -9.68
CA ALA A 72 -13.85 4.20 -9.54
C ALA A 72 -13.68 2.88 -8.78
N THR A 73 -12.66 2.08 -9.09
CA THR A 73 -12.35 0.82 -8.40
C THR A 73 -12.04 1.06 -6.93
N ALA A 74 -11.19 2.05 -6.60
CA ALA A 74 -10.89 2.41 -5.22
C ALA A 74 -12.15 2.84 -4.47
N THR A 75 -12.95 3.73 -5.07
CA THR A 75 -14.21 4.22 -4.50
C THR A 75 -15.20 3.08 -4.25
N ALA A 76 -15.39 2.20 -5.22
CA ALA A 76 -16.30 1.06 -5.09
C ALA A 76 -15.83 0.06 -4.02
N ALA A 77 -14.54 -0.25 -3.97
CA ALA A 77 -13.98 -1.20 -3.00
C ALA A 77 -14.04 -0.66 -1.57
N PHE A 78 -13.71 0.63 -1.37
CA PHE A 78 -13.76 1.25 -0.04
C PHE A 78 -15.19 1.35 0.49
N ASN A 79 -16.16 1.68 -0.37
CA ASN A 79 -17.56 1.87 0.00
C ASN A 79 -18.37 0.55 0.07
N GLN A 80 -17.74 -0.62 -0.03
CA GLN A 80 -18.42 -1.88 0.31
C GLN A 80 -19.00 -1.79 1.72
N PRO A 81 -20.14 -2.44 2.02
CA PRO A 81 -20.80 -2.34 3.32
C PRO A 81 -19.83 -2.43 4.50
N GLY A 82 -19.94 -1.50 5.43
CA GLY A 82 -19.04 -1.40 6.58
C GLY A 82 -19.27 -0.16 7.43
N VAL A 83 -18.27 0.16 8.26
CA VAL A 83 -18.36 1.15 9.34
C VAL A 83 -18.38 2.60 8.86
N PHE A 84 -17.81 2.87 7.67
CA PHE A 84 -17.61 4.23 7.19
C PHE A 84 -18.66 4.65 6.17
N GLY A 85 -18.99 5.94 6.16
CA GLY A 85 -19.84 6.55 5.14
C GLY A 85 -19.14 6.63 3.76
N PRO A 86 -19.86 7.07 2.71
CA PRO A 86 -19.34 7.09 1.36
C PRO A 86 -18.17 8.07 1.22
N CYS A 87 -17.07 7.56 0.69
CA CYS A 87 -15.87 8.32 0.37
C CYS A 87 -15.56 8.23 -1.12
N GLN A 88 -14.86 9.22 -1.65
CA GLN A 88 -14.43 9.27 -3.03
C GLN A 88 -12.91 9.32 -3.11
N PHE A 89 -12.37 8.63 -4.10
CA PHE A 89 -10.95 8.67 -4.44
C PHE A 89 -10.77 9.44 -5.74
N ASP A 90 -9.71 10.24 -5.80
CA ASP A 90 -9.11 10.70 -7.04
C ASP A 90 -7.96 9.78 -7.44
N SER A 91 -7.43 9.98 -8.64
CA SER A 91 -6.29 9.21 -9.14
C SER A 91 -5.31 10.09 -9.86
N ARG A 92 -4.03 9.73 -9.75
CA ARG A 92 -2.92 10.32 -10.48
C ARG A 92 -2.12 9.21 -11.15
N VAL A 93 -1.69 9.46 -12.38
CA VAL A 93 -0.90 8.49 -13.16
C VAL A 93 0.36 9.18 -13.67
N PHE A 94 1.47 8.53 -13.53
CA PHE A 94 2.75 8.97 -14.06
C PHE A 94 3.61 7.76 -14.45
N ILE A 95 4.64 7.99 -15.24
CA ILE A 95 5.55 6.97 -15.73
C ILE A 95 6.87 7.08 -14.96
N LEU A 96 7.35 5.93 -14.49
CA LEU A 96 8.68 5.79 -13.91
C LEU A 96 9.54 4.99 -14.91
N PRO A 97 10.72 5.50 -15.31
CA PRO A 97 11.46 4.94 -16.43
C PRO A 97 12.12 3.59 -16.13
N ASP A 98 12.46 3.34 -14.85
CA ASP A 98 13.20 2.16 -14.44
C ASP A 98 12.96 1.79 -12.96
N LEU A 99 13.55 0.67 -12.53
CA LEU A 99 13.44 0.18 -11.16
C LEU A 99 14.04 1.14 -10.12
N ASN A 100 15.09 1.89 -10.48
CA ASN A 100 15.69 2.84 -9.52
C ASN A 100 14.70 3.95 -9.19
N GLU A 101 13.99 4.47 -10.21
CA GLU A 101 12.98 5.51 -10.00
C GLU A 101 11.75 4.95 -9.28
N VAL A 102 11.35 3.71 -9.52
CA VAL A 102 10.31 3.03 -8.72
C VAL A 102 10.75 2.95 -7.25
N THR A 103 12.00 2.55 -7.01
CA THR A 103 12.55 2.46 -5.65
C THR A 103 12.62 3.85 -4.98
N ASN A 104 13.10 4.87 -5.69
CA ASN A 104 13.16 6.25 -5.19
C ASN A 104 11.76 6.78 -4.85
N TYR A 105 10.77 6.51 -5.70
CA TYR A 105 9.38 6.87 -5.45
C TYR A 105 8.83 6.22 -4.17
N LEU A 106 9.02 4.92 -3.99
CA LEU A 106 8.54 4.20 -2.81
C LEU A 106 9.28 4.63 -1.53
N ILE A 107 10.58 4.92 -1.60
CA ILE A 107 11.34 5.53 -0.51
C ILE A 107 10.71 6.87 -0.11
N TRP A 108 10.45 7.72 -1.08
CA TRP A 108 9.81 9.03 -0.82
C TRP A 108 8.44 8.86 -0.16
N ARG A 109 7.62 7.92 -0.63
CA ARG A 109 6.31 7.63 -0.02
C ARG A 109 6.45 7.12 1.42
N GLN A 110 7.41 6.22 1.68
CA GLN A 110 7.63 5.70 3.04
C GLN A 110 8.18 6.78 3.99
N GLN A 111 9.04 7.66 3.52
CA GLN A 111 9.51 8.80 4.32
C GLN A 111 8.37 9.76 4.67
N ASP A 112 7.45 9.98 3.74
CA ASP A 112 6.25 10.77 3.97
C ASP A 112 5.32 10.09 4.99
N ALA A 113 5.09 8.78 4.85
CA ALA A 113 4.36 7.96 5.82
C ALA A 113 4.93 8.10 7.23
N THR A 114 6.26 8.03 7.36
CA THR A 114 6.97 8.17 8.63
C THR A 114 6.73 9.55 9.26
N ARG A 115 6.90 10.64 8.50
CA ARG A 115 6.67 12.00 8.99
C ARG A 115 5.20 12.20 9.42
N ASN A 116 4.27 11.72 8.61
CA ASN A 116 2.84 11.82 8.88
C ASN A 116 2.46 11.03 10.14
N SER A 117 2.97 9.82 10.32
CA SER A 117 2.68 8.99 11.49
C SER A 117 3.19 9.62 12.80
N ILE A 118 4.38 10.24 12.80
CA ILE A 118 4.90 10.98 13.95
C ILE A 118 3.99 12.17 14.29
N SER A 119 3.61 12.93 13.27
CA SER A 119 2.70 14.07 13.45
C SER A 119 1.33 13.64 13.96
N MET A 120 0.79 12.52 13.48
CA MET A 120 -0.50 11.96 13.94
C MET A 120 -0.41 11.52 15.40
N ALA A 121 0.65 10.78 15.78
CA ALA A 121 0.89 10.37 17.15
C ALA A 121 1.01 11.57 18.09
N ALA A 122 1.83 12.56 17.73
CA ALA A 122 2.01 13.76 18.54
C ALA A 122 0.69 14.56 18.71
N ARG A 123 -0.12 14.70 17.66
CA ARG A 123 -1.42 15.38 17.72
C ARG A 123 -2.47 14.64 18.54
N ALA A 124 -2.31 13.36 18.76
CA ALA A 124 -3.20 12.60 19.64
C ALA A 124 -2.91 12.87 21.13
N VAL A 125 -1.67 13.26 21.46
CA VAL A 125 -1.20 13.49 22.85
C VAL A 125 -1.18 14.97 23.21
N PHE A 126 -0.77 15.81 22.27
CA PHE A 126 -0.47 17.23 22.55
C PHE A 126 -1.42 18.17 21.80
N SER A 127 -1.67 19.33 22.40
CA SER A 127 -2.46 20.40 21.78
C SER A 127 -1.72 21.02 20.58
N HIS A 128 -2.47 21.59 19.64
CA HIS A 128 -1.89 22.34 18.51
C HIS A 128 -0.91 23.43 18.96
N LYS A 129 -1.20 24.11 20.08
CA LYS A 129 -0.33 25.16 20.64
C LYS A 129 1.01 24.59 21.11
N ALA A 130 1.01 23.41 21.73
CA ALA A 130 2.24 22.75 22.19
C ALA A 130 3.12 22.27 21.03
N LEU A 131 2.51 21.92 19.90
CA LEU A 131 3.22 21.44 18.71
C LEU A 131 3.63 22.56 17.74
N HIS A 132 3.21 23.80 17.99
CA HIS A 132 3.54 24.93 17.13
C HIS A 132 5.06 25.16 17.09
N GLY A 133 5.64 25.19 15.89
CA GLY A 133 7.08 25.35 15.68
C GLY A 133 7.94 24.13 16.00
N LYS A 134 7.34 22.99 16.35
CA LYS A 134 8.05 21.73 16.61
C LYS A 134 8.34 20.98 15.32
N ASN A 135 9.56 20.52 15.15
CA ASN A 135 9.96 19.63 14.07
C ASN A 135 9.73 18.16 14.45
N THR A 136 10.01 17.25 13.53
CA THR A 136 9.81 15.80 13.72
C THR A 136 10.64 15.25 14.89
N SER A 137 11.88 15.70 15.06
CA SER A 137 12.75 15.27 16.17
C SER A 137 12.18 15.73 17.52
N ASP A 138 11.76 17.01 17.61
CA ASP A 138 11.12 17.54 18.82
C ASP A 138 9.87 16.74 19.19
N MET A 139 9.05 16.36 18.19
CA MET A 139 7.83 15.57 18.41
C MET A 139 8.15 14.16 18.94
N LEU A 140 9.21 13.53 18.43
CA LEU A 140 9.68 12.21 18.92
C LEU A 140 10.12 12.28 20.38
N ASP A 141 10.91 13.30 20.75
CA ASP A 141 11.36 13.49 22.11
C ASP A 141 10.17 13.76 23.06
N MET A 142 9.24 14.63 22.64
CA MET A 142 8.01 14.88 23.40
C MET A 142 7.16 13.63 23.61
N LEU A 143 7.04 12.76 22.59
CA LEU A 143 6.31 11.48 22.71
C LEU A 143 7.00 10.53 23.69
N ARG A 144 8.33 10.42 23.67
CA ARG A 144 9.11 9.62 24.63
C ARG A 144 8.94 10.13 26.05
N ASP A 145 9.04 11.44 26.24
CA ASP A 145 8.87 12.09 27.57
C ASP A 145 7.46 11.88 28.13
N ALA A 146 6.47 11.77 27.25
CA ALA A 146 5.08 11.44 27.61
C ALA A 146 4.83 9.94 27.85
N GLY A 147 5.85 9.09 27.73
CA GLY A 147 5.72 7.64 27.90
C GLY A 147 4.96 6.96 26.75
N GLN A 148 4.91 7.57 25.56
CA GLN A 148 4.28 7.04 24.36
C GLN A 148 5.25 7.06 23.18
N PRO A 149 6.37 6.30 23.25
CA PRO A 149 7.39 6.33 22.21
C PRO A 149 6.83 5.87 20.87
N TRP A 150 7.08 6.67 19.82
CA TRP A 150 6.62 6.37 18.46
C TRP A 150 7.16 5.03 17.95
N GLU A 151 8.28 4.59 18.43
CA GLU A 151 8.94 3.34 18.07
C GLU A 151 8.10 2.09 18.45
N GLU A 152 7.20 2.19 19.41
CA GLU A 152 6.28 1.13 19.83
C GLU A 152 5.02 1.03 18.99
N ILE A 153 4.75 2.02 18.14
CA ILE A 153 3.62 1.98 17.19
C ILE A 153 3.88 0.87 16.16
N LEU A 154 2.84 0.13 15.79
CA LEU A 154 2.94 -0.96 14.82
C LEU A 154 3.56 -0.50 13.49
N PRO A 155 4.44 -1.31 12.86
CA PRO A 155 5.21 -0.92 11.69
C PRO A 155 4.36 -0.40 10.52
N HIS A 156 3.21 -1.00 10.23
CA HIS A 156 2.32 -0.57 9.14
C HIS A 156 1.75 0.84 9.34
N TYR A 157 1.57 1.31 10.57
CA TYR A 157 1.19 2.69 10.84
C TYR A 157 2.35 3.67 10.69
N ARG A 158 3.58 3.21 10.98
CA ARG A 158 4.78 4.03 10.88
C ARG A 158 5.33 4.15 9.47
N ARG A 159 5.24 3.07 8.69
CA ARG A 159 5.94 2.90 7.41
C ARG A 159 5.05 2.48 6.25
N GLY A 160 3.74 2.37 6.49
CA GLY A 160 2.80 1.88 5.50
C GLY A 160 2.79 0.35 5.38
N THR A 161 1.99 -0.14 4.44
CA THR A 161 1.79 -1.57 4.16
C THR A 161 2.08 -1.84 2.70
N VAL A 162 2.76 -2.94 2.42
CA VAL A 162 3.00 -3.42 1.06
C VAL A 162 1.98 -4.51 0.72
N CYS A 163 1.39 -4.44 -0.47
CA CYS A 163 0.53 -5.46 -1.04
C CYS A 163 1.28 -6.10 -2.22
N TYR A 164 1.51 -7.41 -2.18
CA TYR A 164 2.32 -8.12 -3.16
C TYR A 164 1.70 -9.46 -3.54
N PRO A 165 1.95 -9.98 -4.74
CA PRO A 165 1.48 -11.28 -5.15
C PRO A 165 2.37 -12.39 -4.60
N ALA A 166 1.78 -13.38 -3.95
CA ALA A 166 2.48 -14.58 -3.46
C ALA A 166 1.77 -15.84 -3.93
N THR A 167 2.54 -16.92 -4.09
CA THR A 167 1.97 -18.24 -4.33
C THR A 167 1.56 -18.85 -2.99
N VAL A 168 0.30 -19.22 -2.87
CA VAL A 168 -0.28 -19.84 -1.68
C VAL A 168 -0.92 -21.19 -2.07
N ASP A 169 -0.67 -22.21 -1.27
CA ASP A 169 -1.34 -23.49 -1.44
C ASP A 169 -2.76 -23.40 -0.90
N LYS A 170 -3.72 -23.75 -1.73
CA LYS A 170 -5.14 -23.68 -1.39
C LYS A 170 -5.80 -25.05 -1.62
N TYR A 171 -6.48 -25.53 -0.60
CA TYR A 171 -7.28 -26.74 -0.72
C TYR A 171 -8.54 -26.46 -1.55
N VAL A 172 -8.75 -27.28 -2.58
CA VAL A 172 -9.91 -27.20 -3.46
C VAL A 172 -10.89 -28.29 -3.07
N GLU A 173 -11.96 -27.95 -2.36
CA GLU A 173 -12.95 -28.89 -1.85
C GLU A 173 -13.57 -29.78 -2.94
N LYS A 174 -13.78 -29.23 -4.15
CA LYS A 174 -14.36 -29.99 -5.28
C LYS A 174 -13.48 -31.13 -5.78
N THR A 175 -12.16 -31.03 -5.65
CA THR A 175 -11.20 -32.01 -6.16
C THR A 175 -10.48 -32.76 -5.07
N GLY A 176 -10.58 -32.32 -3.81
CA GLY A 176 -9.82 -32.87 -2.68
C GLY A 176 -8.31 -32.63 -2.77
N GLN A 177 -7.85 -31.71 -3.61
CA GLN A 177 -6.42 -31.50 -3.88
C GLN A 177 -5.96 -30.11 -3.44
N MET A 178 -4.68 -30.01 -3.07
CA MET A 178 -4.00 -28.75 -2.88
C MET A 178 -3.61 -28.18 -4.24
N CYS A 179 -3.91 -26.93 -4.48
CA CYS A 179 -3.52 -26.19 -5.69
C CYS A 179 -2.77 -24.92 -5.30
N ALA A 180 -1.60 -24.73 -5.88
CA ALA A 180 -0.87 -23.48 -5.78
C ALA A 180 -1.61 -22.37 -6.55
N ARG A 181 -1.94 -21.29 -5.89
CA ARG A 181 -2.61 -20.12 -6.49
C ARG A 181 -1.87 -18.85 -6.16
N ARG A 182 -1.80 -17.94 -7.14
CA ARG A 182 -1.25 -16.61 -6.92
C ARG A 182 -2.32 -15.74 -6.27
N GLU A 183 -2.05 -15.25 -5.07
CA GLU A 183 -2.93 -14.36 -4.31
C GLU A 183 -2.16 -13.14 -3.82
N TRP A 184 -2.86 -12.01 -3.72
CA TRP A 184 -2.31 -10.80 -3.13
C TRP A 184 -2.27 -10.93 -1.60
N GLN A 185 -1.10 -10.74 -1.02
CA GLN A 185 -0.82 -10.75 0.41
C GLN A 185 -0.41 -9.37 0.90
N TYR A 186 -0.38 -9.18 2.21
CA TYR A 186 0.06 -7.94 2.84
C TYR A 186 1.33 -8.20 3.65
N ASP A 187 2.32 -7.33 3.48
CA ASP A 187 3.41 -7.17 4.43
C ASP A 187 3.07 -5.97 5.33
N LEU A 188 2.80 -6.26 6.59
CA LEU A 188 2.47 -5.28 7.63
C LEU A 188 3.73 -4.74 8.33
N GLU A 189 4.88 -5.33 8.05
CA GLU A 189 6.16 -4.97 8.66
C GLU A 189 7.25 -4.71 7.60
N PRO A 190 6.95 -3.93 6.53
CA PRO A 190 7.93 -3.69 5.49
C PRO A 190 9.21 -3.09 6.08
N PRO A 191 10.39 -3.42 5.53
CA PRO A 191 11.64 -2.82 5.99
C PRO A 191 11.67 -1.31 5.74
N VAL A 192 12.68 -0.65 6.29
CA VAL A 192 12.96 0.74 5.92
C VAL A 192 13.61 0.74 4.54
N PHE A 193 12.91 1.22 3.53
CA PHE A 193 13.32 1.10 2.11
C PHE A 193 14.66 1.78 1.79
N THR A 194 15.07 2.80 2.58
CA THR A 194 16.40 3.38 2.42
C THR A 194 17.52 2.45 2.89
N GLN A 195 17.21 1.53 3.81
CA GLN A 195 18.16 0.57 4.34
C GLN A 195 18.16 -0.75 3.59
N ASP A 196 17.01 -1.10 2.99
CA ASP A 196 16.83 -2.31 2.21
C ASP A 196 16.14 -2.00 0.86
N ARG A 197 16.94 -1.54 -0.09
CA ARG A 197 16.46 -1.30 -1.47
C ARG A 197 16.20 -2.61 -2.23
N GLY A 198 16.84 -3.71 -1.81
CA GLY A 198 16.68 -5.04 -2.40
C GLY A 198 15.27 -5.57 -2.26
N TYR A 199 14.60 -5.28 -1.15
CA TYR A 199 13.22 -5.65 -0.91
C TYR A 199 12.26 -5.22 -2.05
N ILE A 200 12.38 -3.97 -2.51
CA ILE A 200 11.55 -3.46 -3.61
C ILE A 200 11.92 -4.15 -4.92
N ALA A 201 13.22 -4.38 -5.15
CA ALA A 201 13.70 -5.02 -6.36
C ALA A 201 13.19 -6.48 -6.48
N GLU A 202 13.17 -7.22 -5.38
CA GLU A 202 12.63 -8.58 -5.32
C GLU A 202 11.14 -8.62 -5.66
N LEU A 203 10.35 -7.73 -5.08
CA LEU A 203 8.91 -7.64 -5.35
C LEU A 203 8.61 -7.17 -6.77
N TYR A 204 9.45 -6.30 -7.32
CA TYR A 204 9.31 -5.80 -8.69
C TYR A 204 9.66 -6.87 -9.74
N GLN A 205 10.62 -7.76 -9.43
CA GLN A 205 10.96 -8.91 -10.24
C GLN A 205 9.97 -10.02 -9.93
N LEU A 206 8.86 -10.09 -10.67
CA LEU A 206 7.95 -11.23 -10.54
C LEU A 206 8.74 -12.53 -10.77
N PRO A 207 8.55 -13.58 -9.93
CA PRO A 207 9.12 -14.86 -10.21
C PRO A 207 8.64 -15.32 -11.59
N GLU A 208 9.59 -15.70 -12.46
CA GLU A 208 9.27 -16.36 -13.71
C GLU A 208 8.33 -17.53 -13.40
N THR A 209 7.21 -17.56 -14.08
CA THR A 209 6.32 -18.73 -14.06
C THR A 209 7.18 -19.91 -14.39
N THR A 210 7.39 -20.81 -13.44
CA THR A 210 8.04 -22.09 -13.69
C THR A 210 7.25 -22.72 -14.83
N LYS A 211 7.80 -22.69 -16.04
CA LYS A 211 7.27 -23.46 -17.17
C LYS A 211 7.33 -24.89 -16.69
N GLU A 212 6.19 -25.50 -16.43
CA GLU A 212 6.11 -26.95 -16.32
C GLU A 212 6.86 -27.51 -17.51
N LYS A 213 7.99 -28.19 -17.22
CA LYS A 213 8.60 -29.08 -18.18
C LYS A 213 7.57 -30.17 -18.44
N THR A 214 6.82 -30.01 -19.50
CA THR A 214 6.15 -31.13 -20.15
C THR A 214 7.27 -32.02 -20.73
N ASP A 215 7.77 -32.92 -19.90
CA ASP A 215 8.52 -34.08 -20.42
C ASP A 215 7.56 -34.93 -21.23
N LYS A 216 7.87 -35.01 -22.51
CA LYS A 216 7.25 -35.94 -23.45
C LYS A 216 7.85 -37.32 -23.26
#